data_0648545f0cd89ba0bd07a449801e1a81
#
_entry.id   0648545f0cd89ba0bd07a449801e1a81
#
_cell.length_a   1.000
_cell.length_b   1.000
_cell.length_c   1.000
_cell.angle_alpha   90.00
_cell.angle_beta   90.00
_cell.angle_gamma   90.00
#
_symmetry.space_group_name_H-M   'P 1'
#
loop_
_entity.id
_entity.type
_entity.pdbx_description
1 polymer ?
#
loop_
_entity_poly.entity_id
_entity_poly.type
_entity_poly.pdbx_seq_one_letter_code
_entity_poly.pdbx_strand_id
1 'polypeptide(L)'
;LALTVAAAVLGVSSLIVLDRSTAYAASAATINGSSVSQPIDGFGFSEAFGRTGAIRAMSASNQQQVLDLLFSPTTGAGLNILRLGISSTSSSIQPTSPGGPNATPRYVWDGNDDGQVWLAKQAQSHGVSRFYANAWSAPGYMKTNGDEANGGSLCGLSGATCASGDWRRAYANYLIQYTRFYAQEGVPITDLAFTNEPNWTATYSSMRFTPAQAAELAKIVGPLATADGLNMTCCDAVNWTSEAGYTSAVVADAEANRWVSIHTGHSYGNGPTSPLAAAGRHTWMSEWSPDGTTWNENWDDGSGYDGFTVAQAIHTALTGGNVNGYVYWYGVSTGATRGFIQADGSNFHVSKRLWAMAGYSRYIRPGATRIGATTADGNLRLSAYRNSDGSIVVVALNAASTATPVSYALQNTGITAGTATPYLTNSSSNMAVQPAIGVSGGAFAATVPARSLATYVIRSGGGTPPTSTPPTSTPPTTAPPTTTPPTSTPPAGAGCRVTFTKNAWNTGLTASITIANTGATAINGWSLVFTLPTGQTITSGWNATYSPASGQVTARNMSYNGSIPAGGSTNIGFQASHTGNADGPASYALNGAACAVV
;
A
#
# COMPACT_ATOMS: atom_id res chain seq x y z
N LEU A 1 -78.96 8.84 -58.48
CA LEU A 1 -77.55 9.33 -58.26
C LEU A 1 -77.38 9.57 -56.77
N ALA A 2 -76.75 8.66 -56.08
CA ALA A 2 -76.39 8.76 -54.68
C ALA A 2 -74.86 8.65 -54.58
N LEU A 3 -74.19 9.72 -54.05
CA LEU A 3 -72.80 9.71 -53.73
C LEU A 3 -72.61 9.20 -52.29
N THR A 4 -71.89 8.11 -52.16
CA THR A 4 -71.41 7.61 -50.88
C THR A 4 -70.00 8.10 -50.65
N VAL A 5 -69.80 8.87 -49.54
CA VAL A 5 -68.53 9.30 -49.08
C VAL A 5 -68.00 8.24 -48.10
N ALA A 6 -66.88 7.56 -48.43
CA ALA A 6 -66.18 6.69 -47.51
C ALA A 6 -65.15 7.47 -46.68
N ALA A 7 -65.31 7.49 -45.38
CA ALA A 7 -64.32 8.06 -44.46
C ALA A 7 -63.27 6.96 -44.12
N ALA A 8 -62.01 7.18 -44.52
CA ALA A 8 -60.89 6.34 -44.12
C ALA A 8 -60.38 6.76 -42.72
N VAL A 9 -60.51 5.88 -41.75
CA VAL A 9 -59.89 6.00 -40.41
C VAL A 9 -58.49 5.45 -40.52
N LEU A 10 -57.47 6.31 -40.45
CA LEU A 10 -56.07 5.96 -40.28
C LEU A 10 -55.83 5.63 -38.81
N GLY A 11 -55.79 4.36 -38.49
CA GLY A 11 -55.31 3.90 -37.19
C GLY A 11 -53.79 3.99 -37.12
N VAL A 12 -53.24 4.93 -36.31
CA VAL A 12 -51.84 4.96 -35.96
C VAL A 12 -51.58 3.89 -34.88
N SER A 13 -51.04 2.74 -35.30
CA SER A 13 -50.55 1.72 -34.38
C SER A 13 -49.17 2.18 -33.84
N SER A 14 -49.14 2.73 -32.62
CA SER A 14 -47.90 2.96 -31.90
C SER A 14 -47.26 1.63 -31.56
N LEU A 15 -46.24 1.21 -32.31
CA LEU A 15 -45.36 0.13 -31.90
C LEU A 15 -44.59 0.60 -30.63
N ILE A 16 -45.03 0.12 -29.47
CA ILE A 16 -44.19 0.16 -28.25
C ILE A 16 -43.08 -0.88 -28.49
N VAL A 17 -41.91 -0.43 -28.92
CA VAL A 17 -40.70 -1.23 -28.85
C VAL A 17 -40.36 -1.35 -27.35
N LEU A 18 -40.81 -2.45 -26.75
CA LEU A 18 -40.27 -2.90 -25.47
C LEU A 18 -38.83 -3.31 -25.73
N ASP A 19 -37.92 -2.37 -25.40
CA ASP A 19 -36.50 -2.67 -25.32
C ASP A 19 -36.33 -3.74 -24.23
N ARG A 20 -36.27 -5.00 -24.64
CA ARG A 20 -35.89 -6.12 -23.78
C ARG A 20 -34.41 -5.98 -23.52
N SER A 21 -34.06 -5.10 -22.60
CA SER A 21 -32.80 -5.25 -21.91
C SER A 21 -32.80 -6.64 -21.30
N THR A 22 -32.02 -7.54 -21.88
CA THR A 22 -31.76 -8.86 -21.31
C THR A 22 -31.13 -8.60 -19.95
N ALA A 23 -31.91 -8.64 -18.87
CA ALA A 23 -31.42 -8.64 -17.52
C ALA A 23 -30.57 -9.93 -17.41
N TYR A 24 -29.27 -9.82 -17.55
CA TYR A 24 -28.38 -10.91 -17.21
C TYR A 24 -28.62 -11.27 -15.74
N ALA A 25 -28.87 -12.58 -15.50
CA ALA A 25 -29.00 -13.06 -14.13
C ALA A 25 -27.72 -12.68 -13.36
N ALA A 26 -27.89 -12.10 -12.17
CA ALA A 26 -26.74 -11.71 -11.36
C ALA A 26 -25.90 -12.94 -11.00
N SER A 27 -24.58 -12.85 -11.18
CA SER A 27 -23.65 -13.88 -10.74
C SER A 27 -23.73 -14.03 -9.21
N ALA A 28 -23.89 -15.26 -8.73
CA ALA A 28 -23.89 -15.52 -7.28
C ALA A 28 -22.45 -15.56 -6.75
N ALA A 29 -22.22 -14.85 -5.66
CA ALA A 29 -20.97 -14.85 -4.90
C ALA A 29 -21.24 -15.21 -3.44
N THR A 30 -20.48 -16.16 -2.89
CA THR A 30 -20.58 -16.54 -1.48
C THR A 30 -19.29 -16.19 -0.75
N ILE A 31 -19.43 -15.40 0.32
CA ILE A 31 -18.34 -15.05 1.25
C ILE A 31 -18.59 -15.84 2.53
N ASN A 32 -17.69 -16.76 2.87
CA ASN A 32 -17.86 -17.65 4.01
C ASN A 32 -16.79 -17.41 5.10
N GLY A 33 -17.21 -16.81 6.19
CA GLY A 33 -16.35 -16.48 7.32
C GLY A 33 -15.84 -17.67 8.12
N SER A 34 -16.41 -18.87 7.98
CA SER A 34 -15.92 -20.09 8.63
C SER A 34 -14.87 -20.83 7.79
N SER A 35 -14.73 -20.52 6.51
CA SER A 35 -13.67 -21.05 5.65
C SER A 35 -12.41 -20.18 5.80
N VAL A 36 -11.58 -20.51 6.78
CA VAL A 36 -10.39 -19.73 7.16
C VAL A 36 -9.17 -20.22 6.38
N SER A 37 -8.41 -19.27 5.84
CA SER A 37 -7.12 -19.49 5.17
C SER A 37 -5.99 -18.76 5.91
N GLN A 38 -4.98 -18.23 5.20
CA GLN A 38 -3.82 -17.60 5.80
C GLN A 38 -4.13 -16.25 6.48
N PRO A 39 -3.40 -15.90 7.55
CA PRO A 39 -3.32 -14.52 8.02
C PRO A 39 -2.51 -13.66 7.03
N ILE A 40 -2.78 -12.37 7.00
CA ILE A 40 -2.08 -11.39 6.15
C ILE A 40 -1.09 -10.60 7.00
N ASP A 41 0.18 -10.68 6.64
CA ASP A 41 1.28 -9.92 7.28
C ASP A 41 1.35 -8.49 6.77
N GLY A 42 1.00 -8.28 5.51
CA GLY A 42 0.94 -6.96 4.91
C GLY A 42 1.31 -6.91 3.43
N PHE A 43 1.39 -5.67 2.97
CA PHE A 43 1.75 -5.30 1.59
C PHE A 43 2.84 -4.25 1.62
N GLY A 44 3.79 -4.35 0.70
CA GLY A 44 4.93 -3.46 0.72
C GLY A 44 5.61 -3.25 -0.61
N PHE A 45 6.74 -2.59 -0.53
CA PHE A 45 7.61 -2.37 -1.67
C PHE A 45 9.07 -2.30 -1.22
N SER A 46 9.98 -2.43 -2.19
CA SER A 46 11.41 -2.21 -1.99
C SER A 46 11.83 -0.83 -2.51
N GLU A 47 12.76 -0.19 -1.82
CA GLU A 47 13.42 1.05 -2.27
C GLU A 47 14.93 0.94 -2.05
N ALA A 48 15.49 -0.24 -2.33
CA ALA A 48 16.89 -0.57 -2.11
C ALA A 48 17.85 0.21 -3.04
N PHE A 49 19.09 0.36 -2.59
CA PHE A 49 20.26 0.81 -3.36
C PHE A 49 20.14 2.21 -3.98
N GLY A 50 20.00 3.23 -3.15
CA GLY A 50 20.06 4.63 -3.56
C GLY A 50 18.83 5.15 -4.33
N ARG A 51 17.79 4.32 -4.52
CA ARG A 51 16.53 4.74 -5.18
C ARG A 51 15.84 5.88 -4.44
N THR A 52 15.98 5.92 -3.14
CA THR A 52 15.50 7.03 -2.27
C THR A 52 15.99 8.39 -2.72
N GLY A 53 17.15 8.48 -3.38
CA GLY A 53 17.69 9.71 -3.95
C GLY A 53 16.73 10.39 -4.92
N ALA A 54 15.95 9.62 -5.68
CA ALA A 54 14.95 10.15 -6.61
C ALA A 54 13.82 10.88 -5.86
N ILE A 55 13.35 10.34 -4.73
CA ILE A 55 12.33 10.99 -3.88
C ILE A 55 12.92 12.26 -3.26
N ARG A 56 14.13 12.18 -2.69
CA ARG A 56 14.79 13.29 -2.01
C ARG A 56 15.16 14.45 -2.94
N ALA A 57 15.29 14.21 -4.24
CA ALA A 57 15.54 15.25 -5.24
C ALA A 57 14.30 16.09 -5.57
N MET A 58 13.10 15.64 -5.20
CA MET A 58 11.85 16.36 -5.44
C MET A 58 11.70 17.55 -4.47
N SER A 59 10.77 18.47 -4.79
CA SER A 59 10.34 19.50 -3.84
C SER A 59 9.74 18.86 -2.57
N ALA A 60 9.80 19.54 -1.42
CA ALA A 60 9.22 19.04 -0.17
C ALA A 60 7.73 18.66 -0.33
N SER A 61 6.97 19.43 -1.12
CA SER A 61 5.57 19.12 -1.43
C SER A 61 5.42 17.81 -2.21
N ASN A 62 6.24 17.59 -3.23
CA ASN A 62 6.20 16.38 -4.03
C ASN A 62 6.70 15.15 -3.26
N GLN A 63 7.74 15.33 -2.41
CA GLN A 63 8.15 14.29 -1.48
C GLN A 63 6.98 13.83 -0.60
N GLN A 64 6.29 14.78 0.04
CA GLN A 64 5.14 14.46 0.90
C GLN A 64 4.02 13.76 0.13
N GLN A 65 3.69 14.23 -1.07
CA GLN A 65 2.67 13.59 -1.91
C GLN A 65 3.06 12.15 -2.28
N VAL A 66 4.32 11.89 -2.64
CA VAL A 66 4.81 10.54 -2.94
C VAL A 66 4.75 9.65 -1.71
N LEU A 67 5.15 10.15 -0.55
CA LEU A 67 5.07 9.40 0.72
C LEU A 67 3.62 9.10 1.10
N ASP A 68 2.71 10.05 0.95
CA ASP A 68 1.28 9.85 1.18
C ASP A 68 0.67 8.83 0.20
N LEU A 69 1.05 8.89 -1.08
CA LEU A 69 0.60 7.91 -2.08
C LEU A 69 1.04 6.48 -1.74
N LEU A 70 2.24 6.30 -1.18
CA LEU A 70 2.75 4.99 -0.80
C LEU A 70 2.16 4.53 0.54
N PHE A 71 2.19 5.36 1.57
CA PHE A 71 1.98 4.92 2.95
C PHE A 71 0.63 5.29 3.56
N SER A 72 -0.04 6.36 3.10
CA SER A 72 -1.30 6.78 3.72
C SER A 72 -2.42 5.75 3.50
N PRO A 73 -3.04 5.23 4.58
CA PRO A 73 -4.15 4.28 4.46
C PRO A 73 -5.49 4.98 4.09
N THR A 74 -5.50 6.30 4.02
CA THR A 74 -6.69 7.07 3.67
C THR A 74 -6.66 7.61 2.24
N THR A 75 -5.52 8.11 1.78
CA THR A 75 -5.37 8.75 0.47
C THR A 75 -4.45 7.97 -0.48
N GLY A 76 -3.53 7.17 0.05
CA GLY A 76 -2.55 6.39 -0.70
C GLY A 76 -2.87 4.90 -0.76
N ALA A 77 -1.84 4.09 -1.00
CA ALA A 77 -1.94 2.64 -1.02
C ALA A 77 -1.96 2.02 0.38
N GLY A 78 -1.53 2.73 1.42
CA GLY A 78 -1.49 2.23 2.79
C GLY A 78 -0.50 1.07 2.98
N LEU A 79 0.62 1.10 2.25
CA LEU A 79 1.67 0.08 2.33
C LEU A 79 2.30 0.06 3.73
N ASN A 80 2.60 -1.13 4.24
CA ASN A 80 3.00 -1.34 5.63
C ASN A 80 4.22 -2.26 5.81
N ILE A 81 4.87 -2.68 4.71
CA ILE A 81 6.16 -3.34 4.69
C ILE A 81 7.10 -2.53 3.82
N LEU A 82 8.27 -2.16 4.36
CA LEU A 82 9.35 -1.56 3.58
C LEU A 82 10.54 -2.51 3.51
N ARG A 83 10.91 -2.95 2.30
CA ARG A 83 12.07 -3.79 2.06
C ARG A 83 13.29 -2.93 1.76
N LEU A 84 14.38 -3.18 2.48
CA LEU A 84 15.65 -2.48 2.43
C LEU A 84 16.75 -3.41 1.92
N GLY A 85 17.71 -2.86 1.20
CA GLY A 85 18.88 -3.60 0.72
C GLY A 85 20.07 -3.47 1.66
N ILE A 86 20.62 -4.59 2.13
CA ILE A 86 21.91 -4.61 2.82
C ILE A 86 22.99 -4.60 1.75
N SER A 87 23.70 -3.48 1.64
CA SER A 87 24.74 -3.30 0.62
C SER A 87 26.04 -3.99 1.01
N SER A 88 26.71 -4.54 0.01
CA SER A 88 28.09 -5.05 0.10
C SER A 88 29.07 -4.18 -0.70
N THR A 89 28.61 -3.08 -1.28
CA THR A 89 29.38 -2.13 -2.12
C THR A 89 29.70 -0.82 -1.39
N SER A 90 29.41 0.33 -1.99
CA SER A 90 29.78 1.67 -1.50
C SER A 90 29.16 2.03 -0.14
N SER A 91 27.94 1.56 0.15
CA SER A 91 27.29 1.71 1.45
C SER A 91 27.44 0.51 2.38
N SER A 92 28.39 -0.41 2.07
CA SER A 92 28.72 -1.53 2.94
C SER A 92 29.19 -1.05 4.32
N ILE A 93 28.62 -1.66 5.37
CA ILE A 93 29.05 -1.37 6.74
C ILE A 93 30.45 -1.96 7.07
N GLN A 94 31.05 -2.72 6.17
CA GLN A 94 32.42 -3.25 6.30
C GLN A 94 33.09 -3.31 4.92
N PRO A 95 33.43 -2.11 4.36
CA PRO A 95 33.96 -2.03 2.99
C PRO A 95 35.38 -2.62 2.84
N THR A 96 36.10 -2.76 3.95
CA THR A 96 37.47 -3.28 3.96
C THR A 96 37.56 -4.55 4.79
N SER A 97 38.30 -5.55 4.28
CA SER A 97 38.57 -6.79 4.99
C SER A 97 39.25 -6.53 6.34
N PRO A 98 38.81 -7.14 7.43
CA PRO A 98 39.49 -7.04 8.72
C PRO A 98 40.81 -7.82 8.78
N GLY A 99 41.15 -8.59 7.72
CA GLY A 99 42.35 -9.42 7.63
C GLY A 99 42.10 -10.93 7.74
N GLY A 100 40.88 -11.34 8.09
CA GLY A 100 40.47 -12.75 8.16
C GLY A 100 39.14 -12.92 8.86
N PRO A 101 38.51 -14.10 8.76
CA PRO A 101 37.17 -14.35 9.28
C PRO A 101 37.06 -14.26 10.82
N ASN A 102 38.17 -14.46 11.53
CA ASN A 102 38.24 -14.40 13.00
C ASN A 102 38.85 -13.09 13.51
N ALA A 103 39.23 -12.17 12.60
CA ALA A 103 39.74 -10.87 13.00
C ALA A 103 38.61 -9.97 13.52
N THR A 104 38.96 -9.02 14.39
CA THR A 104 37.98 -8.04 14.93
C THR A 104 37.38 -7.23 13.78
N PRO A 105 36.04 -7.24 13.60
CA PRO A 105 35.39 -6.48 12.54
C PRO A 105 35.67 -4.98 12.66
N ARG A 106 35.75 -4.29 11.51
CA ARG A 106 35.90 -2.84 11.42
C ARG A 106 34.67 -2.27 10.74
N TYR A 107 33.55 -2.20 11.49
CA TYR A 107 32.30 -1.68 10.95
C TYR A 107 32.33 -0.16 10.87
N VAL A 108 31.71 0.37 9.82
CA VAL A 108 31.48 1.81 9.60
C VAL A 108 29.98 2.03 9.42
N TRP A 109 29.50 3.20 9.83
CA TRP A 109 28.12 3.58 9.66
C TRP A 109 28.03 5.09 9.43
N ASP A 110 27.33 5.49 8.37
CA ASP A 110 27.15 6.89 7.97
C ASP A 110 25.82 7.51 8.47
N GLY A 111 24.93 6.69 9.06
CA GLY A 111 23.59 7.08 9.49
C GLY A 111 22.61 7.35 8.35
N ASN A 112 22.98 7.05 7.10
CA ASN A 112 22.19 7.38 5.92
C ASN A 112 21.82 6.16 5.05
N ASP A 113 22.76 5.24 4.83
CA ASP A 113 22.58 4.02 4.03
C ASP A 113 21.96 4.32 2.66
N ASP A 114 22.60 5.18 1.86
CA ASP A 114 22.10 5.66 0.56
C ASP A 114 20.67 6.25 0.61
N GLY A 115 20.28 6.79 1.76
CA GLY A 115 18.97 7.39 2.02
C GLY A 115 17.92 6.42 2.54
N GLN A 116 18.20 5.12 2.64
CA GLN A 116 17.24 4.14 3.15
C GLN A 116 16.80 4.44 4.59
N VAL A 117 17.70 4.92 5.44
CA VAL A 117 17.38 5.35 6.82
C VAL A 117 16.36 6.48 6.83
N TRP A 118 16.53 7.48 5.96
CA TRP A 118 15.56 8.58 5.83
C TRP A 118 14.18 8.06 5.42
N LEU A 119 14.09 7.20 4.40
CA LEU A 119 12.81 6.66 3.95
C LEU A 119 12.14 5.80 5.02
N ALA A 120 12.92 4.99 5.74
CA ALA A 120 12.40 4.17 6.82
C ALA A 120 11.81 5.01 7.96
N LYS A 121 12.46 6.14 8.31
CA LYS A 121 11.91 7.12 9.27
C LYS A 121 10.62 7.78 8.75
N GLN A 122 10.55 8.10 7.44
CA GLN A 122 9.30 8.60 6.83
C GLN A 122 8.19 7.54 6.85
N ALA A 123 8.51 6.30 6.48
CA ALA A 123 7.56 5.19 6.56
C ALA A 123 7.04 4.98 7.99
N GLN A 124 7.93 5.02 8.98
CA GLN A 124 7.58 4.91 10.40
C GLN A 124 6.65 6.04 10.85
N SER A 125 6.87 7.28 10.41
CA SER A 125 5.99 8.41 10.71
C SER A 125 4.59 8.27 10.12
N HIS A 126 4.43 7.43 9.08
CA HIS A 126 3.14 7.05 8.49
C HIS A 126 2.55 5.76 9.11
N GLY A 127 3.17 5.22 10.17
CA GLY A 127 2.69 4.04 10.90
C GLY A 127 3.20 2.71 10.36
N VAL A 128 4.19 2.70 9.46
CA VAL A 128 4.88 1.46 9.07
C VAL A 128 5.73 0.97 10.24
N SER A 129 5.56 -0.28 10.61
CA SER A 129 6.29 -0.92 11.69
C SER A 129 7.01 -2.20 11.26
N ARG A 130 6.94 -2.57 9.98
CA ARG A 130 7.57 -3.76 9.45
C ARG A 130 8.65 -3.39 8.43
N PHE A 131 9.90 -3.65 8.80
CA PHE A 131 11.09 -3.34 8.01
C PHE A 131 11.83 -4.64 7.71
N TYR A 132 11.92 -4.97 6.43
CA TYR A 132 12.51 -6.19 5.92
C TYR A 132 13.87 -5.88 5.29
N ALA A 133 14.97 -6.26 5.95
CA ALA A 133 16.32 -6.09 5.44
C ALA A 133 16.79 -7.35 4.71
N ASN A 134 17.24 -7.20 3.47
CA ASN A 134 17.68 -8.30 2.63
C ASN A 134 19.08 -8.05 2.06
N ALA A 135 19.98 -9.04 2.10
CA ALA A 135 21.34 -8.97 1.57
C ALA A 135 21.42 -9.56 0.16
N TRP A 136 21.89 -8.76 -0.81
CA TRP A 136 22.15 -9.26 -2.17
C TRP A 136 23.46 -10.04 -2.28
N SER A 137 24.45 -9.68 -1.48
CA SER A 137 25.75 -10.34 -1.46
C SER A 137 26.46 -10.10 -0.13
N ALA A 138 27.45 -10.94 0.15
CA ALA A 138 28.50 -10.63 1.12
C ALA A 138 29.55 -9.72 0.48
N PRO A 139 30.35 -8.95 1.26
CA PRO A 139 31.56 -8.30 0.77
C PRO A 139 32.47 -9.27 0.00
N GLY A 140 33.04 -8.83 -1.13
CA GLY A 140 33.80 -9.70 -2.04
C GLY A 140 34.89 -10.55 -1.36
N TYR A 141 35.60 -10.01 -0.38
CA TYR A 141 36.63 -10.74 0.37
C TYR A 141 36.11 -11.92 1.20
N MET A 142 34.79 -12.04 1.40
CA MET A 142 34.13 -13.19 2.04
C MET A 142 33.69 -14.26 1.03
N LYS A 143 33.90 -14.04 -0.27
CA LYS A 143 33.35 -14.86 -1.36
C LYS A 143 34.44 -15.56 -2.17
N THR A 144 34.06 -16.67 -2.79
CA THR A 144 34.95 -17.51 -3.58
C THR A 144 35.51 -16.83 -4.84
N ASN A 145 34.80 -15.85 -5.40
CA ASN A 145 35.22 -15.07 -6.58
C ASN A 145 35.92 -13.74 -6.21
N GLY A 146 36.00 -13.39 -4.94
CA GLY A 146 36.61 -12.13 -4.50
C GLY A 146 35.84 -10.86 -4.87
N ASP A 147 34.59 -10.98 -5.35
CA ASP A 147 33.76 -9.91 -5.90
C ASP A 147 32.37 -9.97 -5.27
N GLU A 148 31.78 -8.84 -4.92
CA GLU A 148 30.39 -8.82 -4.43
C GLU A 148 29.37 -9.05 -5.58
N ALA A 149 29.75 -8.79 -6.82
CA ALA A 149 28.99 -9.07 -8.03
C ALA A 149 29.31 -10.46 -8.62
N ASN A 150 28.72 -10.75 -9.77
CA ASN A 150 29.06 -11.91 -10.60
C ASN A 150 28.92 -13.27 -9.90
N GLY A 151 27.97 -13.40 -8.98
CA GLY A 151 27.72 -14.63 -8.24
C GLY A 151 28.83 -14.95 -7.24
N GLY A 152 29.43 -16.14 -7.33
CA GLY A 152 30.33 -16.67 -6.29
C GLY A 152 29.56 -17.14 -5.06
N SER A 153 30.20 -17.88 -4.17
CA SER A 153 29.60 -18.43 -2.96
C SER A 153 30.31 -17.89 -1.72
N LEU A 154 29.60 -17.84 -0.61
CA LEU A 154 30.20 -17.48 0.68
C LEU A 154 31.25 -18.55 1.07
N CYS A 155 32.46 -18.11 1.39
CA CYS A 155 33.54 -18.99 1.82
C CYS A 155 33.20 -19.71 3.14
N GLY A 156 33.45 -21.04 3.15
CA GLY A 156 33.15 -21.90 4.30
C GLY A 156 31.88 -22.72 4.15
N LEU A 157 30.99 -22.40 3.20
CA LEU A 157 29.86 -23.27 2.87
C LEU A 157 30.34 -24.57 2.24
N SER A 158 29.54 -25.61 2.38
CA SER A 158 29.83 -26.93 1.78
C SER A 158 30.11 -26.80 0.29
N GLY A 159 31.33 -27.21 -0.14
CA GLY A 159 31.81 -27.05 -1.52
C GLY A 159 32.32 -25.65 -1.88
N ALA A 160 32.42 -24.69 -0.96
CA ALA A 160 32.90 -23.34 -1.18
C ALA A 160 34.08 -22.99 -0.26
N THR A 161 35.23 -23.62 -0.51
CA THR A 161 36.45 -23.43 0.27
C THR A 161 37.27 -22.26 -0.26
N CYS A 162 37.80 -21.42 0.63
CA CYS A 162 38.66 -20.30 0.32
C CYS A 162 39.95 -20.35 1.14
N ALA A 163 41.06 -19.89 0.55
CA ALA A 163 42.34 -19.78 1.25
C ALA A 163 42.27 -18.81 2.45
N SER A 164 41.32 -17.83 2.40
CA SER A 164 41.09 -16.86 3.47
C SER A 164 40.32 -17.44 4.69
N GLY A 165 39.80 -18.67 4.56
CA GLY A 165 39.10 -19.36 5.66
C GLY A 165 37.57 -19.36 5.55
N ASP A 166 36.92 -19.69 6.68
CA ASP A 166 35.46 -19.81 6.80
C ASP A 166 34.84 -18.48 7.26
N TRP A 167 34.09 -17.84 6.36
CA TRP A 167 33.47 -16.53 6.60
C TRP A 167 32.01 -16.59 7.04
N ARG A 168 31.40 -17.76 7.17
CA ARG A 168 29.97 -17.90 7.49
C ARG A 168 29.58 -17.17 8.76
N ARG A 169 30.37 -17.30 9.84
CA ARG A 169 30.08 -16.62 11.11
C ARG A 169 30.32 -15.11 11.03
N ALA A 170 31.38 -14.68 10.34
CA ALA A 170 31.66 -13.26 10.13
C ALA A 170 30.55 -12.59 9.29
N TYR A 171 30.05 -13.27 8.27
CA TYR A 171 28.92 -12.79 7.48
C TYR A 171 27.63 -12.70 8.31
N ALA A 172 27.33 -13.71 9.12
CA ALA A 172 26.20 -13.65 10.03
C ALA A 172 26.29 -12.45 11.00
N ASN A 173 27.46 -12.21 11.58
CA ASN A 173 27.71 -11.04 12.45
C ASN A 173 27.57 -9.71 11.68
N TYR A 174 27.99 -9.64 10.41
CA TYR A 174 27.81 -8.49 9.53
C TYR A 174 26.32 -8.15 9.35
N LEU A 175 25.47 -9.13 9.07
CA LEU A 175 24.04 -8.94 8.92
C LEU A 175 23.39 -8.42 10.21
N ILE A 176 23.74 -9.00 11.34
CA ILE A 176 23.22 -8.57 12.65
C ILE A 176 23.70 -7.16 13.00
N GLN A 177 24.96 -6.81 12.68
CA GLN A 177 25.46 -5.45 12.95
C GLN A 177 24.69 -4.40 12.13
N TYR A 178 24.31 -4.71 10.88
CA TYR A 178 23.48 -3.81 10.08
C TYR A 178 22.14 -3.54 10.76
N THR A 179 21.45 -4.56 11.26
CA THR A 179 20.16 -4.36 11.96
C THR A 179 20.31 -3.55 13.25
N ARG A 180 21.44 -3.70 13.96
CA ARG A 180 21.76 -2.91 15.15
C ARG A 180 22.02 -1.44 14.83
N PHE A 181 22.62 -1.13 13.70
CA PHE A 181 22.79 0.24 13.23
C PHE A 181 21.44 0.90 12.94
N TYR A 182 20.53 0.20 12.31
CA TYR A 182 19.16 0.69 12.09
C TYR A 182 18.41 0.91 13.42
N ALA A 183 18.59 0.03 14.40
CA ALA A 183 18.01 0.22 15.72
C ALA A 183 18.57 1.48 16.43
N GLN A 184 19.85 1.82 16.26
CA GLN A 184 20.45 3.07 16.76
C GLN A 184 19.83 4.31 16.09
N GLU A 185 19.40 4.20 14.83
CA GLU A 185 18.68 5.25 14.11
C GLU A 185 17.20 5.37 14.52
N GLY A 186 16.71 4.51 15.43
CA GLY A 186 15.32 4.47 15.86
C GLY A 186 14.39 3.74 14.90
N VAL A 187 14.92 2.97 13.95
CA VAL A 187 14.20 2.16 12.99
C VAL A 187 14.54 0.67 13.19
N PRO A 188 13.86 -0.04 14.09
CA PRO A 188 14.16 -1.45 14.33
C PRO A 188 13.77 -2.29 13.12
N ILE A 189 14.73 -3.00 12.52
CA ILE A 189 14.46 -4.05 11.54
C ILE A 189 13.66 -5.16 12.21
N THR A 190 12.68 -5.70 11.53
CA THR A 190 11.81 -6.78 12.04
C THR A 190 12.09 -8.13 11.38
N ASP A 191 12.48 -8.10 10.10
CA ASP A 191 12.68 -9.31 9.30
C ASP A 191 14.02 -9.23 8.57
N LEU A 192 14.80 -10.30 8.60
CA LEU A 192 16.16 -10.35 8.05
C LEU A 192 16.33 -11.52 7.08
N ALA A 193 16.73 -11.22 5.84
CA ALA A 193 17.16 -12.19 4.85
C ALA A 193 18.68 -12.15 4.63
N PHE A 194 19.29 -13.32 4.57
CA PHE A 194 20.72 -13.43 4.35
C PHE A 194 21.12 -13.60 2.88
N THR A 195 20.17 -13.65 1.95
CA THR A 195 20.41 -13.81 0.53
C THR A 195 19.26 -13.24 -0.31
N ASN A 196 19.58 -12.84 -1.53
CA ASN A 196 18.66 -12.46 -2.59
C ASN A 196 19.01 -13.21 -3.86
N GLU A 197 18.03 -13.82 -4.51
CA GLU A 197 18.15 -14.56 -5.76
C GLU A 197 19.34 -15.56 -5.80
N PRO A 198 19.44 -16.47 -4.83
CA PRO A 198 20.60 -17.37 -4.67
C PRO A 198 20.80 -18.31 -5.86
N ASN A 199 19.82 -18.45 -6.72
CA ASN A 199 19.86 -19.24 -7.95
C ASN A 199 20.16 -18.40 -9.22
N TRP A 200 20.42 -17.09 -9.06
CA TRP A 200 20.73 -16.18 -10.16
C TRP A 200 22.13 -15.58 -10.04
N THR A 201 22.82 -15.39 -11.16
CA THR A 201 24.11 -14.68 -11.24
C THR A 201 23.89 -13.38 -11.99
N ALA A 202 24.22 -12.26 -11.35
CA ALA A 202 24.05 -10.93 -11.91
C ALA A 202 25.39 -10.19 -11.97
N THR A 203 25.47 -9.20 -12.86
CA THR A 203 26.60 -8.27 -12.97
C THR A 203 26.60 -7.17 -11.89
N TYR A 204 25.57 -7.14 -11.08
CA TYR A 204 25.46 -6.37 -9.84
C TYR A 204 25.64 -7.30 -8.64
N SER A 205 25.58 -6.79 -7.42
CA SER A 205 25.70 -7.57 -6.18
C SER A 205 24.84 -8.83 -6.23
N SER A 206 25.48 -9.99 -6.20
CA SER A 206 24.81 -11.30 -6.27
C SER A 206 25.68 -12.39 -5.63
N MET A 207 25.05 -13.36 -4.97
CA MET A 207 25.74 -14.46 -4.29
C MET A 207 24.94 -15.75 -4.45
N ARG A 208 25.64 -16.83 -4.77
CA ARG A 208 25.03 -18.14 -5.06
C ARG A 208 24.95 -19.01 -3.83
N PHE A 209 23.81 -19.67 -3.67
CA PHE A 209 23.61 -20.77 -2.74
C PHE A 209 22.88 -21.91 -3.44
N THR A 210 23.25 -23.13 -3.13
CA THR A 210 22.37 -24.29 -3.34
C THR A 210 21.32 -24.31 -2.23
N PRO A 211 20.18 -25.00 -2.40
CA PRO A 211 19.21 -25.19 -1.32
C PRO A 211 19.82 -25.75 -0.02
N ALA A 212 20.75 -26.70 -0.12
CA ALA A 212 21.44 -27.25 1.04
C ALA A 212 22.36 -26.23 1.73
N GLN A 213 23.06 -25.39 0.97
CA GLN A 213 23.90 -24.31 1.52
C GLN A 213 23.06 -23.22 2.20
N ALA A 214 21.86 -22.93 1.69
CA ALA A 214 20.94 -22.00 2.35
C ALA A 214 20.47 -22.56 3.72
N ALA A 215 20.09 -23.84 3.78
CA ALA A 215 19.76 -24.49 5.04
C ALA A 215 20.97 -24.54 6.01
N GLU A 216 22.19 -24.75 5.48
CA GLU A 216 23.43 -24.71 6.27
C GLU A 216 23.66 -23.32 6.90
N LEU A 217 23.52 -22.24 6.14
CA LEU A 217 23.73 -20.89 6.63
C LEU A 217 22.61 -20.44 7.60
N ALA A 218 21.38 -20.89 7.38
CA ALA A 218 20.26 -20.61 8.25
C ALA A 218 20.52 -21.07 9.71
N LYS A 219 21.25 -22.17 9.91
CA LYS A 219 21.64 -22.65 11.25
C LYS A 219 22.67 -21.75 11.96
N ILE A 220 23.37 -20.91 11.21
CA ILE A 220 24.38 -19.98 11.75
C ILE A 220 23.79 -18.60 11.98
N VAL A 221 22.99 -18.09 11.04
CA VAL A 221 22.34 -16.78 11.13
C VAL A 221 21.17 -16.80 12.11
N GLY A 222 20.35 -17.86 12.09
CA GLY A 222 19.10 -17.97 12.82
C GLY A 222 19.21 -17.75 14.34
N PRO A 223 20.15 -18.42 15.05
CA PRO A 223 20.34 -18.17 16.48
C PRO A 223 20.68 -16.70 16.80
N LEU A 224 21.46 -16.05 15.94
CA LEU A 224 21.84 -14.65 16.14
C LEU A 224 20.67 -13.71 15.87
N ALA A 225 19.94 -13.93 14.78
CA ALA A 225 18.76 -13.16 14.44
C ALA A 225 17.70 -13.25 15.55
N THR A 226 17.44 -14.47 16.05
CA THR A 226 16.48 -14.69 17.15
C THR A 226 16.94 -14.01 18.44
N ALA A 227 18.24 -14.02 18.76
CA ALA A 227 18.77 -13.35 19.95
C ALA A 227 18.59 -11.82 19.89
N ASP A 228 18.56 -11.24 18.70
CA ASP A 228 18.31 -9.82 18.46
C ASP A 228 16.80 -9.52 18.19
N GLY A 229 15.91 -10.51 18.37
CA GLY A 229 14.46 -10.35 18.23
C GLY A 229 13.96 -10.27 16.78
N LEU A 230 14.75 -10.72 15.81
CA LEU A 230 14.44 -10.67 14.38
C LEU A 230 13.76 -11.95 13.91
N ASN A 231 12.82 -11.83 12.98
CA ASN A 231 12.37 -12.95 12.17
C ASN A 231 13.39 -13.21 11.05
N MET A 232 13.94 -14.40 10.97
CA MET A 232 14.76 -14.77 9.83
C MET A 232 13.90 -15.23 8.67
N THR A 233 14.14 -14.69 7.47
CA THR A 233 13.48 -15.08 6.24
C THR A 233 14.44 -15.81 5.30
N CYS A 234 13.91 -16.66 4.42
CA CYS A 234 14.65 -17.40 3.41
C CYS A 234 13.73 -17.81 2.24
N CYS A 235 14.14 -17.83 0.97
CA CYS A 235 15.48 -17.51 0.54
C CYS A 235 15.48 -16.53 -0.64
N ASP A 236 14.33 -15.92 -1.00
CA ASP A 236 14.18 -14.93 -2.07
C ASP A 236 14.71 -15.44 -3.42
N ALA A 237 14.43 -16.71 -3.77
CA ALA A 237 14.80 -17.25 -5.08
C ALA A 237 14.09 -16.49 -6.20
N VAL A 238 14.73 -16.37 -7.37
CA VAL A 238 14.30 -15.53 -8.51
C VAL A 238 12.86 -15.79 -8.97
N ASN A 239 12.33 -16.98 -8.69
CA ASN A 239 10.94 -17.33 -8.97
C ASN A 239 10.38 -18.36 -7.98
N TRP A 240 9.05 -18.46 -7.96
CA TRP A 240 8.33 -19.28 -6.99
C TRP A 240 8.63 -20.78 -7.11
N THR A 241 8.85 -21.28 -8.34
CA THR A 241 9.19 -22.68 -8.58
C THR A 241 10.56 -23.03 -8.00
N SER A 242 11.54 -22.14 -8.17
CA SER A 242 12.86 -22.33 -7.56
C SER A 242 12.80 -22.24 -6.04
N GLU A 243 12.01 -21.30 -5.50
CA GLU A 243 11.83 -21.16 -4.06
C GLU A 243 11.29 -22.44 -3.40
N ALA A 244 10.43 -23.18 -4.07
CA ALA A 244 9.94 -24.45 -3.56
C ALA A 244 11.08 -25.44 -3.24
N GLY A 245 12.18 -25.41 -3.99
CA GLY A 245 13.38 -26.23 -3.73
C GLY A 245 14.13 -25.78 -2.47
N TYR A 246 14.27 -24.46 -2.26
CA TYR A 246 14.90 -23.88 -1.07
C TYR A 246 14.05 -24.13 0.17
N THR A 247 12.76 -23.86 0.08
CA THR A 247 11.80 -24.15 1.15
C THR A 247 11.86 -25.63 1.56
N SER A 248 11.86 -26.54 0.59
CA SER A 248 11.92 -27.99 0.87
C SER A 248 13.22 -28.39 1.58
N ALA A 249 14.37 -27.81 1.19
CA ALA A 249 15.65 -28.11 1.82
C ALA A 249 15.71 -27.59 3.27
N VAL A 250 15.20 -26.37 3.51
CA VAL A 250 15.09 -25.80 4.86
C VAL A 250 14.16 -26.63 5.74
N VAL A 251 12.98 -27.01 5.23
CA VAL A 251 11.98 -27.79 6.00
C VAL A 251 12.50 -29.21 6.30
N ALA A 252 13.28 -29.81 5.40
CA ALA A 252 13.89 -31.13 5.61
C ALA A 252 15.00 -31.13 6.67
N ASP A 253 15.65 -30.00 6.94
CA ASP A 253 16.63 -29.84 8.01
C ASP A 253 15.92 -29.23 9.25
N ALA A 254 15.68 -30.08 10.25
CA ALA A 254 14.91 -29.68 11.46
C ALA A 254 15.52 -28.50 12.22
N GLU A 255 16.85 -28.34 12.20
CA GLU A 255 17.54 -27.22 12.83
C GLU A 255 17.36 -25.95 12.01
N ALA A 256 17.53 -25.99 10.67
CA ALA A 256 17.29 -24.84 9.80
C ALA A 256 15.82 -24.39 9.87
N ASN A 257 14.87 -25.33 9.80
CA ASN A 257 13.44 -25.05 9.88
C ASN A 257 13.03 -24.42 11.21
N ARG A 258 13.74 -24.71 12.29
CA ARG A 258 13.51 -24.07 13.60
C ARG A 258 13.70 -22.55 13.53
N TRP A 259 14.66 -22.08 12.74
CA TRP A 259 15.08 -20.69 12.72
C TRP A 259 14.42 -19.85 11.63
N VAL A 260 13.98 -20.44 10.52
CA VAL A 260 13.29 -19.72 9.44
C VAL A 260 11.84 -19.46 9.83
N SER A 261 11.48 -18.20 9.99
CA SER A 261 10.13 -17.79 10.37
C SER A 261 9.23 -17.60 9.14
N ILE A 262 9.79 -17.18 8.02
CA ILE A 262 9.06 -16.84 6.79
C ILE A 262 9.84 -17.35 5.59
N HIS A 263 9.18 -18.08 4.69
CA HIS A 263 9.75 -18.43 3.39
C HIS A 263 9.40 -17.35 2.38
N THR A 264 10.42 -16.82 1.70
CA THR A 264 10.29 -15.68 0.77
C THR A 264 10.74 -16.07 -0.62
N GLY A 265 9.98 -15.69 -1.64
CA GLY A 265 10.33 -15.98 -3.04
C GLY A 265 9.81 -14.91 -3.99
N HIS A 266 10.51 -14.74 -5.11
CA HIS A 266 10.17 -13.79 -6.14
C HIS A 266 9.21 -14.39 -7.18
N SER A 267 8.78 -13.57 -8.13
CA SER A 267 7.80 -13.95 -9.15
C SER A 267 8.29 -13.72 -10.59
N TYR A 268 9.61 -13.68 -10.82
CA TYR A 268 10.15 -13.50 -12.16
C TYR A 268 10.08 -14.79 -12.98
N GLY A 269 9.26 -14.76 -14.03
CA GLY A 269 8.94 -15.93 -14.87
C GLY A 269 7.81 -16.81 -14.32
N ASN A 270 7.88 -17.26 -13.08
CA ASN A 270 6.87 -18.11 -12.45
C ASN A 270 6.45 -17.56 -11.08
N GLY A 271 5.21 -17.08 -11.02
CA GLY A 271 4.61 -16.53 -9.80
C GLY A 271 3.97 -17.57 -8.88
N PRO A 272 3.49 -17.15 -7.72
CA PRO A 272 2.91 -18.01 -6.68
C PRO A 272 1.50 -18.50 -7.05
N THR A 273 1.41 -19.55 -7.88
CA THR A 273 0.16 -20.19 -8.30
C THR A 273 -0.26 -21.34 -7.39
N SER A 274 0.64 -21.81 -6.52
CA SER A 274 0.39 -22.85 -5.51
C SER A 274 1.18 -22.54 -4.24
N PRO A 275 0.70 -22.99 -3.05
CA PRO A 275 1.41 -22.76 -1.79
C PRO A 275 2.77 -23.48 -1.76
N LEU A 276 3.75 -22.88 -1.07
CA LEU A 276 4.98 -23.58 -0.70
C LEU A 276 4.70 -24.59 0.43
N ALA A 277 5.43 -25.69 0.44
CA ALA A 277 5.37 -26.68 1.51
C ALA A 277 6.19 -26.20 2.76
N ALA A 278 5.79 -25.07 3.32
CA ALA A 278 6.52 -24.32 4.34
C ALA A 278 6.30 -24.82 5.80
N ALA A 279 5.79 -26.03 5.99
CA ALA A 279 5.55 -26.64 7.30
C ALA A 279 4.79 -25.73 8.29
N GLY A 280 3.80 -24.97 7.80
CA GLY A 280 2.99 -24.05 8.62
C GLY A 280 3.64 -22.68 8.87
N ARG A 281 4.83 -22.43 8.32
CA ARG A 281 5.45 -21.09 8.35
C ARG A 281 4.78 -20.16 7.37
N HIS A 282 4.91 -18.84 7.60
CA HIS A 282 4.43 -17.83 6.67
C HIS A 282 5.22 -17.87 5.37
N THR A 283 4.58 -17.42 4.28
CA THR A 283 5.21 -17.31 2.96
C THR A 283 4.93 -15.94 2.37
N TRP A 284 5.95 -15.31 1.76
CA TRP A 284 5.80 -14.03 1.08
C TRP A 284 6.20 -14.11 -0.38
N MET A 285 5.41 -13.51 -1.23
CA MET A 285 5.90 -13.04 -2.52
C MET A 285 6.66 -11.73 -2.27
N SER A 286 7.99 -11.84 -2.18
CA SER A 286 8.85 -10.80 -1.60
C SER A 286 9.45 -9.84 -2.61
N GLU A 287 9.31 -10.13 -3.92
CA GLU A 287 9.72 -9.23 -4.98
C GLU A 287 9.09 -9.58 -6.32
N TRP A 288 8.50 -8.59 -6.96
CA TRP A 288 8.16 -8.63 -8.38
C TRP A 288 7.73 -7.26 -8.87
N SER A 289 8.07 -6.97 -10.12
CA SER A 289 7.44 -5.94 -10.95
C SER A 289 7.44 -6.41 -12.40
N PRO A 290 6.48 -5.97 -13.23
CA PRO A 290 6.53 -6.28 -14.65
C PRO A 290 7.73 -5.60 -15.29
N ASP A 291 8.41 -6.30 -16.21
CA ASP A 291 9.46 -5.71 -17.03
C ASP A 291 8.86 -4.89 -18.18
N GLY A 292 9.51 -3.78 -18.51
CA GLY A 292 9.14 -2.92 -19.63
C GLY A 292 10.24 -1.92 -19.93
N THR A 293 10.28 -1.44 -21.17
CA THR A 293 11.31 -0.50 -21.66
C THR A 293 10.85 0.95 -21.61
N THR A 294 9.55 1.20 -21.40
CA THR A 294 8.93 2.52 -21.34
C THR A 294 8.03 2.64 -20.12
N TRP A 295 7.86 3.84 -19.61
CA TRP A 295 6.91 4.12 -18.54
C TRP A 295 5.47 3.89 -19.02
N ASN A 296 4.65 3.22 -18.19
CA ASN A 296 3.25 2.94 -18.46
C ASN A 296 2.40 3.32 -17.24
N GLU A 297 1.40 4.17 -17.47
CA GLU A 297 0.45 4.61 -16.46
C GLU A 297 -0.91 3.90 -16.56
N ASN A 298 -1.14 3.12 -17.60
CA ASN A 298 -2.44 2.59 -17.96
C ASN A 298 -2.95 1.52 -16.98
N TRP A 299 -4.27 1.39 -16.97
CA TRP A 299 -4.95 0.34 -16.20
C TRP A 299 -4.93 -1.00 -16.91
N ASP A 300 -5.31 -1.03 -18.18
CA ASP A 300 -5.56 -2.25 -18.98
C ASP A 300 -5.36 -1.92 -20.46
N ASP A 301 -4.15 -2.02 -20.93
CA ASP A 301 -3.77 -1.75 -22.33
C ASP A 301 -3.19 -3.00 -23.03
N GLY A 302 -3.16 -4.14 -22.31
CA GLY A 302 -2.65 -5.40 -22.83
C GLY A 302 -1.13 -5.49 -22.96
N SER A 303 -0.41 -4.50 -22.45
CA SER A 303 1.07 -4.48 -22.49
C SER A 303 1.72 -5.52 -21.58
N GLY A 304 1.01 -5.99 -20.56
CA GLY A 304 1.58 -6.80 -19.47
C GLY A 304 2.30 -5.95 -18.40
N TYR A 305 2.33 -4.62 -18.55
CA TYR A 305 2.94 -3.67 -17.58
C TYR A 305 1.90 -2.80 -16.88
N ASP A 306 0.64 -3.01 -17.19
CA ASP A 306 -0.49 -2.22 -16.75
C ASP A 306 -0.97 -2.58 -15.33
N GLY A 307 -1.87 -1.78 -14.78
CA GLY A 307 -2.43 -1.98 -13.46
C GLY A 307 -3.25 -3.25 -13.34
N PHE A 308 -3.96 -3.66 -14.40
CA PHE A 308 -4.80 -4.85 -14.41
C PHE A 308 -3.95 -6.14 -14.29
N THR A 309 -2.82 -6.19 -14.99
CA THR A 309 -1.83 -7.27 -14.86
C THR A 309 -1.33 -7.40 -13.43
N VAL A 310 -1.00 -6.27 -12.77
CA VAL A 310 -0.56 -6.28 -11.37
C VAL A 310 -1.69 -6.73 -10.44
N ALA A 311 -2.94 -6.27 -10.66
CA ALA A 311 -4.09 -6.73 -9.86
C ALA A 311 -4.30 -8.25 -9.97
N GLN A 312 -4.12 -8.83 -11.16
CA GLN A 312 -4.20 -10.28 -11.38
C GLN A 312 -3.08 -11.04 -10.65
N ALA A 313 -1.85 -10.51 -10.70
CA ALA A 313 -0.69 -11.12 -10.02
C ALA A 313 -0.90 -11.14 -8.49
N ILE A 314 -1.34 -10.02 -7.90
CA ILE A 314 -1.65 -9.95 -6.47
C ILE A 314 -2.76 -10.93 -6.09
N HIS A 315 -3.86 -10.96 -6.87
CA HIS A 315 -4.95 -11.91 -6.64
C HIS A 315 -4.45 -13.35 -6.64
N THR A 316 -3.67 -13.73 -7.66
CA THR A 316 -3.13 -15.08 -7.81
C THR A 316 -2.19 -15.45 -6.65
N ALA A 317 -1.33 -14.54 -6.23
CA ALA A 317 -0.44 -14.75 -5.09
C ALA A 317 -1.22 -15.01 -3.78
N LEU A 318 -2.22 -14.19 -3.50
CA LEU A 318 -3.01 -14.29 -2.28
C LEU A 318 -3.92 -15.53 -2.27
N THR A 319 -4.49 -15.91 -3.41
CA THR A 319 -5.50 -17.01 -3.48
C THR A 319 -4.89 -18.34 -3.92
N GLY A 320 -4.02 -18.35 -4.93
CA GLY A 320 -3.35 -19.53 -5.44
C GLY A 320 -2.10 -19.87 -4.63
N GLY A 321 -1.21 -18.90 -4.44
CA GLY A 321 0.02 -19.05 -3.65
C GLY A 321 -0.20 -19.11 -2.14
N ASN A 322 -1.38 -18.67 -1.68
CA ASN A 322 -1.73 -18.58 -0.25
C ASN A 322 -0.69 -17.77 0.56
N VAL A 323 -0.09 -16.74 -0.06
CA VAL A 323 0.96 -15.95 0.58
C VAL A 323 0.41 -15.05 1.69
N ASN A 324 1.19 -14.87 2.74
CA ASN A 324 0.88 -14.00 3.88
C ASN A 324 1.26 -12.54 3.62
N GLY A 325 2.27 -12.29 2.77
CA GLY A 325 2.75 -10.97 2.41
C GLY A 325 3.02 -10.83 0.93
N TYR A 326 2.89 -9.60 0.43
CA TYR A 326 3.18 -9.26 -0.96
C TYR A 326 4.01 -7.98 -1.02
N VAL A 327 5.24 -8.07 -1.54
CA VAL A 327 6.18 -6.95 -1.66
C VAL A 327 6.49 -6.70 -3.13
N TYR A 328 6.18 -5.50 -3.60
CA TYR A 328 6.47 -5.05 -4.95
C TYR A 328 7.92 -4.60 -5.07
N TRP A 329 8.51 -4.61 -6.30
CA TRP A 329 9.93 -4.30 -6.44
C TRP A 329 10.20 -2.84 -6.08
N TYR A 330 9.82 -1.84 -6.88
CA TYR A 330 10.09 -0.45 -6.52
C TYR A 330 8.82 0.36 -6.24
N GLY A 331 8.84 1.11 -5.14
CA GLY A 331 7.88 2.16 -4.86
C GLY A 331 8.04 3.31 -5.84
N VAL A 332 9.26 3.84 -5.92
CA VAL A 332 9.64 4.92 -6.84
C VAL A 332 10.83 4.49 -7.69
N SER A 333 10.82 4.81 -8.97
CA SER A 333 11.95 4.55 -9.87
C SER A 333 12.13 5.69 -10.86
N THR A 334 13.35 5.86 -11.37
CA THR A 334 13.65 6.71 -12.53
C THR A 334 13.63 5.85 -13.80
N GLY A 335 13.05 6.35 -14.88
CA GLY A 335 13.02 5.62 -16.16
C GLY A 335 11.90 4.58 -16.24
N ALA A 336 12.19 3.36 -16.68
CA ALA A 336 11.26 2.32 -17.12
C ALA A 336 10.10 1.93 -16.17
N THR A 337 9.29 0.94 -16.53
CA THR A 337 7.99 0.56 -15.94
C THR A 337 8.06 -0.12 -14.57
N ARG A 338 9.19 -0.11 -13.87
CA ARG A 338 9.40 -0.91 -12.67
C ARG A 338 8.69 -0.37 -11.42
N GLY A 339 8.63 0.96 -11.22
CA GLY A 339 8.03 1.56 -10.04
C GLY A 339 6.50 1.66 -10.08
N PHE A 340 5.90 1.81 -8.92
CA PHE A 340 4.53 2.34 -8.81
C PHE A 340 4.47 3.80 -9.27
N ILE A 341 5.53 4.54 -8.95
CA ILE A 341 5.69 5.96 -9.25
C ILE A 341 7.00 6.13 -10.02
N GLN A 342 6.97 6.92 -11.10
CA GLN A 342 8.16 7.37 -11.80
C GLN A 342 8.56 8.74 -11.29
N ALA A 343 9.82 8.89 -10.88
CA ALA A 343 10.43 10.19 -10.63
C ALA A 343 10.96 10.77 -11.95
N ASP A 344 10.58 12.00 -12.26
CA ASP A 344 11.01 12.76 -13.43
C ASP A 344 11.57 14.13 -12.98
N GLY A 345 12.83 14.12 -12.60
CA GLY A 345 13.48 15.28 -11.99
C GLY A 345 12.77 15.72 -10.71
N SER A 346 12.21 16.93 -10.69
CA SER A 346 11.44 17.44 -9.55
C SER A 346 9.98 17.00 -9.54
N ASN A 347 9.49 16.34 -10.60
CA ASN A 347 8.12 15.88 -10.79
C ASN A 347 8.01 14.37 -10.58
N PHE A 348 6.78 13.85 -10.59
CA PHE A 348 6.52 12.42 -10.54
C PHE A 348 5.25 12.07 -11.33
N HIS A 349 5.19 10.82 -11.77
CA HIS A 349 4.06 10.22 -12.48
C HIS A 349 3.59 8.97 -11.73
N VAL A 350 2.27 8.80 -11.59
CA VAL A 350 1.68 7.71 -10.83
C VAL A 350 1.02 6.71 -11.77
N SER A 351 1.47 5.46 -11.72
CA SER A 351 0.87 4.40 -12.53
C SER A 351 -0.36 3.78 -11.88
N LYS A 352 -1.23 3.18 -12.69
CA LYS A 352 -2.37 2.40 -12.22
C LYS A 352 -1.95 1.15 -11.42
N ARG A 353 -0.69 0.73 -11.49
CA ARG A 353 -0.12 -0.35 -10.67
C ARG A 353 -0.19 -0.04 -9.17
N LEU A 354 0.03 1.24 -8.79
CA LEU A 354 -0.16 1.68 -7.41
C LEU A 354 -1.60 1.47 -6.95
N TRP A 355 -2.55 1.82 -7.79
CA TRP A 355 -3.98 1.72 -7.46
C TRP A 355 -4.49 0.28 -7.52
N ALA A 356 -3.88 -0.59 -8.32
CA ALA A 356 -4.08 -2.04 -8.26
C ALA A 356 -3.64 -2.59 -6.88
N MET A 357 -2.46 -2.21 -6.41
CA MET A 357 -1.97 -2.56 -5.07
C MET A 357 -2.88 -1.98 -3.99
N ALA A 358 -3.27 -0.71 -4.08
CA ALA A 358 -4.14 -0.03 -3.13
C ALA A 358 -5.50 -0.75 -2.96
N GLY A 359 -6.01 -1.37 -4.02
CA GLY A 359 -7.24 -2.15 -4.00
C GLY A 359 -7.20 -3.34 -3.02
N TYR A 360 -6.01 -3.80 -2.69
CA TYR A 360 -5.78 -4.82 -1.65
C TYR A 360 -5.27 -4.17 -0.36
N SER A 361 -4.14 -3.46 -0.43
CA SER A 361 -3.36 -3.04 0.73
C SER A 361 -4.03 -2.00 1.62
N ARG A 362 -4.84 -1.10 1.04
CA ARG A 362 -5.46 0.00 1.80
C ARG A 362 -6.41 -0.51 2.88
N TYR A 363 -7.17 -1.55 2.59
CA TYR A 363 -8.23 -2.03 3.47
C TYR A 363 -8.00 -3.42 4.06
N ILE A 364 -7.13 -4.25 3.46
CA ILE A 364 -6.68 -5.52 4.05
C ILE A 364 -5.47 -5.19 4.92
N ARG A 365 -5.70 -5.13 6.23
CA ARG A 365 -4.66 -4.66 7.15
C ARG A 365 -3.87 -5.82 7.77
N PRO A 366 -2.65 -5.58 8.30
CA PRO A 366 -1.89 -6.59 9.03
C PRO A 366 -2.73 -7.27 10.09
N GLY A 367 -2.66 -8.60 10.16
CA GLY A 367 -3.49 -9.42 11.04
C GLY A 367 -4.88 -9.77 10.48
N ALA A 368 -5.26 -9.26 9.31
CA ALA A 368 -6.44 -9.74 8.61
C ALA A 368 -6.28 -11.24 8.27
N THR A 369 -7.39 -11.95 8.23
CA THR A 369 -7.40 -13.38 7.84
C THR A 369 -8.18 -13.53 6.54
N ARG A 370 -7.58 -14.20 5.53
CA ARG A 370 -8.32 -14.53 4.31
C ARG A 370 -9.39 -15.57 4.64
N ILE A 371 -10.61 -15.32 4.13
CA ILE A 371 -11.78 -16.19 4.30
C ILE A 371 -12.31 -16.66 2.95
N GLY A 372 -13.21 -17.63 2.96
CA GLY A 372 -13.78 -18.20 1.74
C GLY A 372 -14.51 -17.15 0.89
N ALA A 373 -14.21 -17.14 -0.40
CA ALA A 373 -14.91 -16.35 -1.41
C ALA A 373 -15.03 -17.18 -2.70
N THR A 374 -16.25 -17.45 -3.16
CA THR A 374 -16.51 -18.30 -4.32
C THR A 374 -17.56 -17.69 -5.24
N THR A 375 -17.43 -17.97 -6.53
CA THR A 375 -18.41 -17.67 -7.56
C THR A 375 -18.32 -18.70 -8.68
N ALA A 376 -19.40 -18.91 -9.41
CA ALA A 376 -19.40 -19.73 -10.62
C ALA A 376 -18.98 -18.96 -11.88
N ASP A 377 -18.86 -17.63 -11.80
CA ASP A 377 -18.42 -16.78 -12.91
C ASP A 377 -16.90 -16.82 -13.06
N GLY A 378 -16.42 -17.50 -14.10
CA GLY A 378 -14.99 -17.65 -14.37
C GLY A 378 -14.24 -16.35 -14.69
N ASN A 379 -14.93 -15.27 -15.05
CA ASN A 379 -14.35 -13.95 -15.30
C ASN A 379 -14.28 -13.08 -14.03
N LEU A 380 -15.00 -13.46 -12.98
CA LEU A 380 -15.02 -12.73 -11.72
C LEU A 380 -14.09 -13.41 -10.71
N ARG A 381 -12.95 -12.81 -10.45
CA ARG A 381 -11.99 -13.30 -9.44
C ARG A 381 -12.30 -12.65 -8.10
N LEU A 382 -12.62 -13.48 -7.10
CA LEU A 382 -13.01 -13.02 -5.77
C LEU A 382 -12.00 -13.44 -4.70
N SER A 383 -11.74 -12.55 -3.77
CA SER A 383 -11.08 -12.86 -2.49
C SER A 383 -11.73 -12.06 -1.36
N ALA A 384 -11.73 -12.62 -0.16
CA ALA A 384 -12.33 -11.96 1.00
C ALA A 384 -11.44 -12.09 2.23
N TYR A 385 -11.49 -11.08 3.09
CA TYR A 385 -10.63 -10.96 4.26
C TYR A 385 -11.44 -10.43 5.44
N ARG A 386 -11.16 -10.94 6.63
CA ARG A 386 -11.68 -10.42 7.89
C ARG A 386 -10.56 -9.68 8.61
N ASN A 387 -10.72 -8.39 8.81
CA ASN A 387 -9.81 -7.58 9.62
C ASN A 387 -10.02 -7.84 11.11
N SER A 388 -9.06 -7.43 11.94
CA SER A 388 -9.12 -7.54 13.40
C SER A 388 -10.25 -6.68 14.02
N ASP A 389 -10.70 -5.62 13.33
CA ASP A 389 -11.85 -4.80 13.74
C ASP A 389 -13.21 -5.44 13.39
N GLY A 390 -13.21 -6.65 12.85
CA GLY A 390 -14.40 -7.38 12.42
C GLY A 390 -14.96 -6.97 11.06
N SER A 391 -14.42 -5.95 10.41
CA SER A 391 -14.82 -5.58 9.04
C SER A 391 -14.45 -6.69 8.05
N ILE A 392 -15.28 -6.86 7.03
CA ILE A 392 -15.00 -7.78 5.91
C ILE A 392 -14.61 -6.95 4.70
N VAL A 393 -13.51 -7.31 4.07
CA VAL A 393 -13.06 -6.74 2.80
C VAL A 393 -13.26 -7.78 1.71
N VAL A 394 -14.04 -7.46 0.69
CA VAL A 394 -14.22 -8.30 -0.50
C VAL A 394 -13.58 -7.59 -1.69
N VAL A 395 -12.65 -8.26 -2.34
CA VAL A 395 -12.01 -7.76 -3.56
C VAL A 395 -12.53 -8.56 -4.74
N ALA A 396 -13.12 -7.85 -5.70
CA ALA A 396 -13.71 -8.41 -6.93
C ALA A 396 -12.98 -7.83 -8.14
N LEU A 397 -12.25 -8.67 -8.88
CA LEU A 397 -11.57 -8.33 -10.12
C LEU A 397 -12.38 -8.89 -11.29
N ASN A 398 -13.00 -8.04 -12.09
CA ASN A 398 -13.77 -8.44 -13.27
C ASN A 398 -12.88 -8.46 -14.50
N ALA A 399 -12.61 -9.64 -15.03
CA ALA A 399 -11.83 -9.84 -16.25
C ALA A 399 -12.69 -9.81 -17.54
N ALA A 400 -14.02 -9.75 -17.42
CA ALA A 400 -14.90 -9.63 -18.58
C ALA A 400 -14.82 -8.24 -19.23
N SER A 401 -15.12 -8.18 -20.51
CA SER A 401 -15.27 -6.92 -21.27
C SER A 401 -16.63 -6.23 -21.03
N THR A 402 -17.48 -6.84 -20.20
CA THR A 402 -18.81 -6.32 -19.83
C THR A 402 -18.92 -6.18 -18.31
N ALA A 403 -19.79 -5.29 -17.86
CA ALA A 403 -20.12 -5.18 -16.45
C ALA A 403 -20.85 -6.44 -15.95
N THR A 404 -20.50 -6.91 -14.76
CA THR A 404 -21.06 -8.13 -14.16
C THR A 404 -21.92 -7.76 -12.94
N PRO A 405 -23.25 -7.94 -12.98
CA PRO A 405 -24.09 -7.88 -11.79
C PRO A 405 -23.76 -9.05 -10.86
N VAL A 406 -23.62 -8.79 -9.57
CA VAL A 406 -23.23 -9.80 -8.58
C VAL A 406 -24.12 -9.68 -7.34
N SER A 407 -24.65 -10.82 -6.88
CA SER A 407 -25.33 -10.96 -5.60
C SER A 407 -24.39 -11.63 -4.60
N TYR A 408 -23.99 -10.90 -3.56
CA TYR A 408 -23.08 -11.35 -2.52
C TYR A 408 -23.87 -11.87 -1.31
N ALA A 409 -23.60 -13.12 -0.89
CA ALA A 409 -24.12 -13.73 0.32
C ALA A 409 -22.99 -13.82 1.37
N LEU A 410 -23.19 -13.20 2.53
CA LEU A 410 -22.24 -13.17 3.65
C LEU A 410 -22.63 -14.27 4.65
N GLN A 411 -22.00 -15.43 4.54
CA GLN A 411 -22.23 -16.58 5.41
C GLN A 411 -21.20 -16.62 6.53
N ASN A 412 -21.61 -16.84 7.76
CA ASN A 412 -20.73 -17.01 8.93
C ASN A 412 -19.73 -15.83 9.13
N THR A 413 -20.08 -14.63 8.65
CA THR A 413 -19.25 -13.44 8.80
C THR A 413 -19.56 -12.67 10.08
N GLY A 414 -20.71 -12.90 10.69
CA GLY A 414 -21.25 -12.09 11.78
C GLY A 414 -21.99 -10.82 11.33
N ILE A 415 -22.01 -10.54 10.02
CA ILE A 415 -22.67 -9.34 9.47
C ILE A 415 -23.97 -9.73 8.78
N THR A 416 -25.10 -9.50 9.44
CA THR A 416 -26.45 -9.72 8.88
C THR A 416 -27.09 -8.42 8.40
N ALA A 417 -26.66 -7.28 8.95
CA ALA A 417 -27.09 -5.94 8.54
C ALA A 417 -25.91 -4.97 8.64
N GLY A 418 -25.84 -3.99 7.74
CA GLY A 418 -24.73 -3.04 7.74
C GLY A 418 -24.58 -2.30 6.43
N THR A 419 -23.37 -1.93 6.12
CA THR A 419 -23.02 -1.15 4.93
C THR A 419 -21.80 -1.75 4.23
N ALA A 420 -21.89 -1.93 2.91
CA ALA A 420 -20.77 -2.22 2.02
C ALA A 420 -20.39 -0.93 1.27
N THR A 421 -19.19 -0.43 1.49
CA THR A 421 -18.67 0.75 0.79
C THR A 421 -17.74 0.29 -0.32
N PRO A 422 -18.09 0.51 -1.61
CA PRO A 422 -17.26 0.12 -2.73
C PRO A 422 -16.19 1.18 -3.04
N TYR A 423 -15.00 0.72 -3.43
CA TYR A 423 -13.90 1.53 -3.97
C TYR A 423 -13.50 0.96 -5.33
N LEU A 424 -13.56 1.79 -6.36
CA LEU A 424 -13.37 1.36 -7.75
C LEU A 424 -12.00 1.80 -8.28
N THR A 425 -11.31 0.87 -8.93
CA THR A 425 -10.13 1.14 -9.75
C THR A 425 -10.34 0.58 -11.15
N ASN A 426 -10.16 1.43 -12.16
CA ASN A 426 -10.20 1.10 -13.58
C ASN A 426 -9.43 2.16 -14.38
N SER A 427 -9.62 2.25 -15.70
CA SER A 427 -8.95 3.25 -16.54
C SER A 427 -9.19 4.69 -16.08
N SER A 428 -10.39 5.02 -15.58
CA SER A 428 -10.79 6.38 -15.18
C SER A 428 -10.81 6.63 -13.67
N SER A 429 -10.71 5.59 -12.84
CA SER A 429 -10.87 5.66 -11.40
C SER A 429 -9.65 5.12 -10.66
N ASN A 430 -9.31 5.74 -9.52
CA ASN A 430 -8.18 5.42 -8.65
C ASN A 430 -8.68 5.23 -7.22
N MET A 431 -9.16 4.03 -6.86
CA MET A 431 -9.81 3.77 -5.57
C MET A 431 -10.94 4.78 -5.28
N ALA A 432 -11.68 5.14 -6.33
CA ALA A 432 -12.76 6.11 -6.22
C ALA A 432 -13.90 5.50 -5.38
N VAL A 433 -14.26 6.17 -4.28
CA VAL A 433 -15.39 5.76 -3.45
C VAL A 433 -16.69 5.83 -4.25
N GLN A 434 -17.50 4.79 -4.14
CA GLN A 434 -18.82 4.69 -4.77
C GLN A 434 -19.92 4.80 -3.71
N PRO A 435 -21.16 5.07 -4.09
CA PRO A 435 -22.28 5.09 -3.15
C PRO A 435 -22.33 3.82 -2.31
N ALA A 436 -22.53 4.00 -1.00
CA ALA A 436 -22.61 2.90 -0.06
C ALA A 436 -23.85 2.03 -0.32
N ILE A 437 -23.72 0.73 -0.16
CA ILE A 437 -24.76 -0.26 -0.41
C ILE A 437 -25.19 -0.84 0.94
N GLY A 438 -26.50 -0.90 1.18
CA GLY A 438 -27.05 -1.52 2.38
C GLY A 438 -26.86 -3.04 2.36
N VAL A 439 -26.41 -3.61 3.47
CA VAL A 439 -26.40 -5.05 3.71
C VAL A 439 -27.64 -5.41 4.52
N SER A 440 -28.44 -6.35 4.03
CA SER A 440 -29.66 -6.82 4.70
C SER A 440 -29.78 -8.34 4.57
N GLY A 441 -30.14 -9.01 5.67
CA GLY A 441 -30.22 -10.48 5.69
C GLY A 441 -28.88 -11.18 5.36
N GLY A 442 -27.76 -10.50 5.63
CA GLY A 442 -26.43 -11.03 5.27
C GLY A 442 -26.14 -10.99 3.78
N ALA A 443 -26.79 -10.12 3.00
CA ALA A 443 -26.59 -10.04 1.55
C ALA A 443 -26.58 -8.59 1.05
N PHE A 444 -25.91 -8.36 -0.08
CA PHE A 444 -25.97 -7.13 -0.87
C PHE A 444 -25.77 -7.45 -2.35
N ALA A 445 -26.16 -6.54 -3.22
CA ALA A 445 -25.97 -6.66 -4.65
C ALA A 445 -25.20 -5.45 -5.19
N ALA A 446 -24.30 -5.70 -6.14
CA ALA A 446 -23.51 -4.67 -6.79
C ALA A 446 -23.21 -5.06 -8.23
N THR A 447 -22.94 -4.07 -9.08
CA THR A 447 -22.41 -4.32 -10.43
C THR A 447 -20.91 -4.01 -10.43
N VAL A 448 -20.10 -4.98 -10.82
CA VAL A 448 -18.64 -4.80 -11.00
C VAL A 448 -18.42 -4.37 -12.46
N PRO A 449 -17.93 -3.15 -12.74
CA PRO A 449 -17.72 -2.70 -14.12
C PRO A 449 -16.76 -3.60 -14.89
N ALA A 450 -16.84 -3.54 -16.22
CA ALA A 450 -15.91 -4.27 -17.10
C ALA A 450 -14.46 -3.92 -16.78
N ARG A 451 -13.58 -4.92 -16.83
CA ARG A 451 -12.11 -4.74 -16.69
C ARG A 451 -11.75 -3.83 -15.50
N SER A 452 -12.28 -4.13 -14.32
CA SER A 452 -12.12 -3.28 -13.14
C SER A 452 -11.82 -4.09 -11.87
N LEU A 453 -11.27 -3.40 -10.87
CA LEU A 453 -11.08 -3.88 -9.51
C LEU A 453 -12.01 -3.12 -8.58
N ALA A 454 -12.93 -3.82 -7.93
CA ALA A 454 -13.82 -3.26 -6.92
C ALA A 454 -13.47 -3.85 -5.54
N THR A 455 -13.19 -2.97 -4.57
CA THR A 455 -12.94 -3.36 -3.18
C THR A 455 -14.10 -2.91 -2.33
N TYR A 456 -14.83 -3.85 -1.73
CA TYR A 456 -15.95 -3.59 -0.83
C TYR A 456 -15.48 -3.69 0.61
N VAL A 457 -15.63 -2.61 1.37
CA VAL A 457 -15.40 -2.61 2.83
C VAL A 457 -16.75 -2.72 3.51
N ILE A 458 -16.98 -3.85 4.19
CA ILE A 458 -18.27 -4.20 4.76
C ILE A 458 -18.17 -4.11 6.28
N ARG A 459 -19.08 -3.32 6.89
CA ARG A 459 -19.18 -3.11 8.33
C ARG A 459 -20.60 -3.42 8.81
N SER A 460 -20.71 -4.00 10.01
CA SER A 460 -22.03 -4.20 10.66
C SER A 460 -22.69 -2.86 10.96
N GLY A 461 -24.02 -2.80 10.82
CA GLY A 461 -24.80 -1.63 11.23
C GLY A 461 -24.82 -1.51 12.75
N GLY A 462 -24.35 -0.36 13.29
CA GLY A 462 -24.31 -0.06 14.72
C GLY A 462 -22.99 0.51 15.25
N GLY A 463 -21.92 0.51 14.44
CA GLY A 463 -20.63 1.09 14.80
C GLY A 463 -20.33 2.35 14.00
N THR A 464 -20.14 3.47 14.68
CA THR A 464 -19.35 4.60 14.15
C THR A 464 -18.01 4.08 13.62
N PRO A 465 -17.47 4.59 12.49
CA PRO A 465 -16.14 4.20 12.03
C PRO A 465 -15.13 4.36 13.17
N PRO A 466 -14.20 3.42 13.36
CA PRO A 466 -13.16 3.63 14.36
C PRO A 466 -12.33 4.84 13.92
N THR A 467 -12.42 5.91 14.67
CA THR A 467 -11.40 6.95 14.71
C THR A 467 -10.14 6.26 15.21
N SER A 468 -9.11 6.17 14.40
CA SER A 468 -7.80 5.77 14.84
C SER A 468 -7.28 6.80 15.83
N THR A 469 -7.49 6.55 17.12
CA THR A 469 -6.81 7.29 18.19
C THR A 469 -5.38 6.74 18.32
N PRO A 470 -4.35 7.59 18.24
CA PRO A 470 -3.01 7.22 18.67
C PRO A 470 -3.02 6.89 20.19
N PRO A 471 -2.12 6.05 20.70
CA PRO A 471 -2.06 5.73 22.12
C PRO A 471 -1.73 6.99 22.93
N THR A 472 -2.64 7.36 23.81
CA THR A 472 -2.49 8.49 24.73
C THR A 472 -1.60 8.06 25.89
N SER A 473 -0.41 8.63 26.00
CA SER A 473 0.32 8.67 27.26
C SER A 473 -0.24 9.85 28.08
N THR A 474 -0.87 9.55 29.19
CA THR A 474 -1.37 10.53 30.17
C THR A 474 -0.25 11.01 31.09
N PRO A 475 -0.07 12.33 31.25
CA PRO A 475 0.48 12.90 32.48
C PRO A 475 -0.64 13.42 33.41
N PRO A 476 -0.41 13.51 34.72
CA PRO A 476 -1.47 13.70 35.71
C PRO A 476 -2.01 15.13 35.81
N THR A 477 -3.29 15.18 36.14
CA THR A 477 -4.17 16.34 36.29
C THR A 477 -3.84 17.23 37.48
N THR A 478 -3.87 18.55 37.26
CA THR A 478 -4.35 19.50 38.28
C THR A 478 -5.28 20.50 37.62
N ALA A 479 -6.50 20.58 38.08
CA ALA A 479 -7.51 21.54 37.66
C ALA A 479 -7.48 22.81 38.50
N PRO A 480 -7.86 23.95 37.96
CA PRO A 480 -8.78 24.89 38.61
C PRO A 480 -9.82 25.47 37.63
N PRO A 481 -10.75 26.37 38.12
CA PRO A 481 -12.16 26.19 37.95
C PRO A 481 -12.81 26.95 36.77
N THR A 482 -14.00 26.46 36.42
CA THR A 482 -14.97 26.91 35.43
C THR A 482 -15.34 28.37 35.47
N THR A 483 -15.38 28.99 34.25
CA THR A 483 -16.37 30.05 33.95
C THR A 483 -16.93 29.79 32.54
N THR A 484 -18.20 29.58 32.44
CA THR A 484 -19.00 29.42 31.22
C THR A 484 -19.26 30.78 30.57
N PRO A 485 -19.05 30.93 29.24
CA PRO A 485 -19.71 31.95 28.44
C PRO A 485 -20.87 31.37 27.61
N PRO A 486 -21.80 32.19 27.17
CA PRO A 486 -23.12 31.76 26.71
C PRO A 486 -23.10 31.13 25.32
N THR A 487 -23.93 30.10 25.18
CA THR A 487 -24.28 29.41 23.95
C THR A 487 -24.94 30.36 22.95
N SER A 488 -24.27 30.63 21.82
CA SER A 488 -24.92 31.19 20.64
C SER A 488 -25.21 30.03 19.65
N THR A 489 -26.47 29.74 19.45
CA THR A 489 -27.00 28.82 18.45
C THR A 489 -26.63 29.34 17.05
N PRO A 490 -25.99 28.52 16.14
CA PRO A 490 -25.76 28.94 14.78
C PRO A 490 -27.06 29.00 13.98
N PRO A 491 -27.19 29.91 13.01
CA PRO A 491 -28.40 30.02 12.19
C PRO A 491 -28.55 28.75 11.30
N ALA A 492 -29.73 28.18 11.31
CA ALA A 492 -30.16 27.13 10.42
C ALA A 492 -30.17 27.62 8.96
N GLY A 493 -29.35 27.03 8.06
CA GLY A 493 -29.40 27.36 6.64
C GLY A 493 -28.12 27.26 5.84
N ALA A 494 -26.98 26.91 6.44
CA ALA A 494 -25.74 26.76 5.68
C ALA A 494 -25.72 25.44 4.91
N GLY A 495 -25.76 25.48 3.57
CA GLY A 495 -25.61 24.30 2.72
C GLY A 495 -24.20 23.67 2.76
N CYS A 496 -23.31 24.14 3.63
CA CYS A 496 -21.96 23.61 3.84
C CYS A 496 -21.50 23.71 5.30
N ARG A 497 -20.61 22.79 5.66
CA ARG A 497 -19.90 22.77 6.94
C ARG A 497 -18.40 22.61 6.70
N VAL A 498 -17.59 23.34 7.44
CA VAL A 498 -16.14 23.28 7.36
C VAL A 498 -15.57 22.85 8.71
N THR A 499 -14.70 21.84 8.69
CA THR A 499 -13.87 21.44 9.82
C THR A 499 -12.42 21.81 9.52
N PHE A 500 -11.77 22.53 10.44
CA PHE A 500 -10.37 22.93 10.32
C PHE A 500 -9.53 22.24 11.40
N THR A 501 -8.46 21.58 10.99
CA THR A 501 -7.47 21.01 11.91
C THR A 501 -6.08 21.50 11.54
N LYS A 502 -5.21 21.69 12.54
CA LYS A 502 -3.84 22.16 12.31
C LYS A 502 -2.84 21.39 13.17
N ASN A 503 -1.63 21.28 12.65
CA ASN A 503 -0.43 20.96 13.41
C ASN A 503 0.56 22.12 13.25
N ALA A 504 0.94 22.78 14.36
CA ALA A 504 1.75 24.00 14.34
C ALA A 504 3.09 23.80 15.04
N TRP A 505 4.12 24.48 14.54
CA TRP A 505 5.47 24.58 15.14
C TRP A 505 5.92 26.04 15.14
N ASN A 506 7.11 26.35 15.66
CA ASN A 506 7.57 27.71 15.97
C ASN A 506 7.37 28.76 14.86
N THR A 507 7.46 28.40 13.59
CA THR A 507 7.41 29.34 12.46
C THR A 507 6.48 28.90 11.34
N GLY A 508 5.72 27.80 11.53
CA GLY A 508 4.85 27.27 10.49
C GLY A 508 3.75 26.38 11.03
N LEU A 509 2.84 26.05 10.15
CA LEU A 509 1.74 25.11 10.43
C LEU A 509 1.37 24.32 9.17
N THR A 510 0.83 23.14 9.39
CA THR A 510 0.09 22.37 8.39
C THR A 510 -1.40 22.42 8.76
N ALA A 511 -2.25 22.77 7.80
CA ALA A 511 -3.69 22.85 7.98
C ALA A 511 -4.40 21.82 7.10
N SER A 512 -5.42 21.17 7.64
CA SER A 512 -6.37 20.33 6.90
C SER A 512 -7.76 20.92 7.02
N ILE A 513 -8.46 21.05 5.90
CA ILE A 513 -9.81 21.63 5.80
C ILE A 513 -10.72 20.59 5.15
N THR A 514 -11.72 20.12 5.90
CA THR A 514 -12.78 19.27 5.35
C THR A 514 -13.98 20.13 5.03
N ILE A 515 -14.42 20.10 3.77
CA ILE A 515 -15.60 20.80 3.26
C ILE A 515 -16.70 19.76 3.10
N ALA A 516 -17.75 19.83 3.92
CA ALA A 516 -18.92 18.95 3.83
C ALA A 516 -20.10 19.70 3.20
N ASN A 517 -20.71 19.07 2.19
CA ASN A 517 -21.96 19.52 1.60
C ASN A 517 -23.13 19.04 2.45
N THR A 518 -23.77 19.95 3.19
CA THR A 518 -24.94 19.66 4.02
C THR A 518 -26.26 19.95 3.30
N GLY A 519 -26.20 20.39 2.04
CA GLY A 519 -27.36 20.60 1.18
C GLY A 519 -27.91 19.32 0.58
N ALA A 520 -29.07 19.41 -0.04
CA ALA A 520 -29.75 18.28 -0.68
C ALA A 520 -29.29 17.99 -2.12
N THR A 521 -28.46 18.86 -2.72
CA THR A 521 -27.97 18.75 -4.10
C THR A 521 -26.44 18.69 -4.13
N ALA A 522 -25.89 18.02 -5.14
CA ALA A 522 -24.43 18.01 -5.35
C ALA A 522 -23.91 19.40 -5.69
N ILE A 523 -22.75 19.74 -5.15
CA ILE A 523 -21.99 20.94 -5.52
C ILE A 523 -21.03 20.54 -6.65
N ASN A 524 -21.17 21.14 -7.83
CA ASN A 524 -20.33 20.88 -8.99
C ASN A 524 -19.51 22.13 -9.32
N GLY A 525 -18.20 22.07 -9.09
CA GLY A 525 -17.30 23.21 -9.08
C GLY A 525 -17.45 24.03 -7.80
N TRP A 526 -16.35 24.14 -7.03
CA TRP A 526 -16.39 24.89 -5.78
C TRP A 526 -15.18 25.81 -5.62
N SER A 527 -15.43 26.90 -4.92
CA SER A 527 -14.41 27.81 -4.40
C SER A 527 -14.71 28.08 -2.92
N LEU A 528 -13.71 27.86 -2.07
CA LEU A 528 -13.77 28.15 -0.64
C LEU A 528 -12.96 29.39 -0.35
N VAL A 529 -13.62 30.43 0.20
CA VAL A 529 -12.98 31.69 0.59
C VAL A 529 -12.82 31.73 2.10
N PHE A 530 -11.62 32.08 2.58
CA PHE A 530 -11.31 32.27 4.00
C PHE A 530 -10.20 33.31 4.17
N THR A 531 -10.08 33.92 5.35
CA THR A 531 -9.01 34.88 5.65
C THR A 531 -8.03 34.29 6.61
N LEU A 532 -6.76 34.19 6.19
CA LEU A 532 -5.66 33.78 7.06
C LEU A 532 -5.41 34.86 8.15
N PRO A 533 -5.11 34.47 9.38
CA PRO A 533 -4.59 35.40 10.38
C PRO A 533 -3.39 36.20 9.90
N THR A 534 -3.28 37.44 10.38
CA THR A 534 -2.15 38.33 10.03
C THR A 534 -0.81 37.67 10.34
N GLY A 535 0.12 37.73 9.39
CA GLY A 535 1.44 37.12 9.50
C GLY A 535 1.52 35.68 9.05
N GLN A 536 0.41 35.11 8.55
CA GLN A 536 0.41 33.79 7.90
C GLN A 536 0.54 33.92 6.39
N THR A 537 1.34 33.02 5.78
CA THR A 537 1.51 32.92 4.34
C THR A 537 1.55 31.45 3.93
N ILE A 538 0.67 31.02 3.03
CA ILE A 538 0.67 29.67 2.46
C ILE A 538 1.94 29.48 1.64
N THR A 539 2.71 28.46 1.98
CA THR A 539 3.95 28.09 1.31
C THR A 539 3.74 26.95 0.32
N SER A 540 2.77 26.07 0.58
CA SER A 540 2.34 25.00 -0.32
C SER A 540 0.90 24.60 0.01
N GLY A 541 0.19 23.96 -0.95
CA GLY A 541 -1.15 23.47 -0.71
C GLY A 541 -1.46 22.23 -1.56
N TRP A 542 -2.42 21.41 -1.14
CA TRP A 542 -2.85 20.20 -1.82
C TRP A 542 -4.38 20.13 -1.94
N ASN A 543 -4.84 19.41 -2.94
CA ASN A 543 -6.25 19.20 -3.31
C ASN A 543 -7.03 20.48 -3.64
N ALA A 544 -6.36 21.64 -3.74
CA ALA A 544 -6.90 22.90 -4.21
C ALA A 544 -5.79 23.81 -4.72
N THR A 545 -6.14 24.77 -5.58
CA THR A 545 -5.27 25.92 -5.87
C THR A 545 -5.60 27.05 -4.91
N TYR A 546 -4.60 27.74 -4.36
CA TYR A 546 -4.75 28.80 -3.38
C TYR A 546 -4.25 30.12 -3.95
N SER A 547 -5.09 31.15 -3.91
CA SER A 547 -4.69 32.50 -4.38
C SER A 547 -5.54 33.60 -3.71
N PRO A 548 -4.92 34.69 -3.23
CA PRO A 548 -3.48 34.86 -2.98
C PRO A 548 -2.96 33.94 -1.86
N ALA A 549 -1.67 33.92 -1.61
CA ALA A 549 -1.06 33.06 -0.59
C ALA A 549 -1.22 33.61 0.85
N SER A 550 -1.70 34.84 1.05
CA SER A 550 -1.91 35.48 2.34
C SER A 550 -3.14 36.40 2.34
N GLY A 551 -3.61 36.78 3.50
CA GLY A 551 -4.82 37.59 3.64
C GLY A 551 -6.07 36.80 3.30
N GLN A 552 -7.00 37.37 2.50
CA GLN A 552 -8.17 36.64 2.03
C GLN A 552 -7.79 35.70 0.89
N VAL A 553 -7.84 34.41 1.15
CA VAL A 553 -7.47 33.33 0.24
C VAL A 553 -8.71 32.72 -0.40
N THR A 554 -8.65 32.45 -1.70
CA THR A 554 -9.61 31.60 -2.39
C THR A 554 -8.95 30.27 -2.74
N ALA A 555 -9.45 29.17 -2.16
CA ALA A 555 -9.11 27.81 -2.52
C ALA A 555 -10.10 27.32 -3.60
N ARG A 556 -9.61 26.90 -4.77
CA ARG A 556 -10.44 26.37 -5.88
C ARG A 556 -10.21 24.90 -6.07
N ASN A 557 -11.27 24.18 -6.40
CA ASN A 557 -11.17 22.73 -6.66
C ASN A 557 -10.19 22.40 -7.80
N MET A 558 -9.62 21.22 -7.69
CA MET A 558 -8.91 20.54 -8.78
C MET A 558 -9.91 19.81 -9.67
N SER A 559 -9.49 19.40 -10.88
CA SER A 559 -10.37 18.69 -11.83
C SER A 559 -10.96 17.39 -11.28
N TYR A 560 -10.28 16.76 -10.35
CA TYR A 560 -10.67 15.45 -9.78
C TYR A 560 -11.55 15.54 -8.52
N ASN A 561 -11.68 16.70 -7.88
CA ASN A 561 -12.48 16.88 -6.67
C ASN A 561 -13.52 18.02 -6.78
N GLY A 562 -13.85 18.41 -8.00
CA GLY A 562 -14.80 19.50 -8.27
C GLY A 562 -16.25 19.18 -7.88
N SER A 563 -16.61 17.91 -7.67
CA SER A 563 -17.96 17.52 -7.28
C SER A 563 -17.99 17.04 -5.82
N ILE A 564 -18.89 17.63 -5.02
CA ILE A 564 -19.17 17.19 -3.65
C ILE A 564 -20.65 16.76 -3.60
N PRO A 565 -20.96 15.45 -3.53
CA PRO A 565 -22.33 14.95 -3.48
C PRO A 565 -23.10 15.50 -2.29
N ALA A 566 -24.43 15.49 -2.34
CA ALA A 566 -25.27 15.79 -1.17
C ALA A 566 -24.90 14.88 0.01
N GLY A 567 -24.63 15.44 1.16
CA GLY A 567 -24.14 14.72 2.35
C GLY A 567 -22.68 14.25 2.27
N GLY A 568 -21.98 14.48 1.12
CA GLY A 568 -20.58 14.13 0.92
C GLY A 568 -19.62 15.22 1.41
N SER A 569 -18.33 14.93 1.35
CA SER A 569 -17.28 15.89 1.71
C SER A 569 -16.03 15.75 0.81
N THR A 570 -15.23 16.81 0.78
CA THR A 570 -13.88 16.79 0.20
C THR A 570 -12.89 17.36 1.22
N ASN A 571 -11.64 16.91 1.15
CA ASN A 571 -10.55 17.41 2.00
C ASN A 571 -9.53 18.15 1.16
N ILE A 572 -9.10 19.32 1.67
CA ILE A 572 -8.02 20.14 1.12
C ILE A 572 -7.07 20.53 2.24
N GLY A 573 -5.88 21.00 1.92
CA GLY A 573 -5.01 21.49 2.98
C GLY A 573 -3.86 22.33 2.45
N PHE A 574 -3.14 22.94 3.39
CA PHE A 574 -1.98 23.77 3.07
C PHE A 574 -0.96 23.76 4.19
N GLN A 575 0.27 24.05 3.84
CA GLN A 575 1.31 24.45 4.76
C GLN A 575 1.46 25.98 4.71
N ALA A 576 1.63 26.61 5.86
CA ALA A 576 1.87 28.05 5.95
C ALA A 576 2.99 28.36 6.91
N SER A 577 3.75 29.44 6.63
CA SER A 577 4.59 30.10 7.61
C SER A 577 3.76 31.09 8.44
N HIS A 578 4.21 31.37 9.68
CA HIS A 578 3.62 32.40 10.53
C HIS A 578 4.66 33.14 11.39
N THR A 579 4.33 34.34 11.82
CA THR A 579 5.16 35.21 12.65
C THR A 579 4.72 35.23 14.12
N GLY A 580 4.23 34.07 14.62
CA GLY A 580 3.80 33.89 16.00
C GLY A 580 2.32 33.53 16.18
N ASN A 581 1.45 33.84 15.22
CA ASN A 581 0.04 33.44 15.27
C ASN A 581 -0.22 32.23 14.37
N ALA A 582 -0.50 31.08 14.96
CA ALA A 582 -0.82 29.83 14.30
C ALA A 582 -2.35 29.51 14.29
N ASP A 583 -3.23 30.45 14.58
CA ASP A 583 -4.68 30.21 14.62
C ASP A 583 -5.24 29.89 13.22
N GLY A 584 -6.40 29.23 13.21
CA GLY A 584 -7.13 28.97 11.97
C GLY A 584 -7.98 30.17 11.54
N PRO A 585 -8.42 30.18 10.26
CA PRO A 585 -9.43 31.14 9.78
C PRO A 585 -10.72 31.09 10.61
N ALA A 586 -11.27 32.26 10.92
CA ALA A 586 -12.47 32.37 11.77
C ALA A 586 -13.77 32.04 11.01
N SER A 587 -13.78 32.10 9.68
CA SER A 587 -14.96 31.90 8.84
C SER A 587 -14.60 31.39 7.46
N TYR A 588 -15.56 30.70 6.83
CA TYR A 588 -15.41 30.14 5.49
C TYR A 588 -16.68 30.40 4.69
N ALA A 589 -16.51 30.67 3.39
CA ALA A 589 -17.62 30.81 2.44
C ALA A 589 -17.40 29.90 1.24
N LEU A 590 -18.33 29.00 0.95
CA LEU A 590 -18.29 28.07 -0.18
C LEU A 590 -19.19 28.61 -1.29
N ASN A 591 -18.63 28.91 -2.47
CA ASN A 591 -19.34 29.52 -3.59
C ASN A 591 -20.14 30.79 -3.19
N GLY A 592 -19.57 31.57 -2.26
CA GLY A 592 -20.21 32.79 -1.74
C GLY A 592 -21.18 32.59 -0.59
N ALA A 593 -21.57 31.37 -0.27
CA ALA A 593 -22.44 31.07 0.89
C ALA A 593 -21.59 30.76 2.15
N ALA A 594 -21.94 31.35 3.28
CA ALA A 594 -21.26 31.10 4.55
C ALA A 594 -21.44 29.63 4.99
N CYS A 595 -20.35 28.99 5.43
CA CYS A 595 -20.38 27.64 5.98
C CYS A 595 -20.41 27.66 7.51
N ALA A 596 -21.06 26.67 8.10
CA ALA A 596 -20.90 26.38 9.52
C ALA A 596 -19.46 25.90 9.79
N VAL A 597 -18.84 26.40 10.86
CA VAL A 597 -17.48 25.97 11.30
C VAL A 597 -17.61 25.05 12.48
N VAL A 598 -16.87 23.91 12.48
CA VAL A 598 -16.96 22.85 13.52
C VAL A 598 -15.57 22.37 13.90
#